data_abfd4dc82355e854971e1a0e26b0188a
#
_entry.id   abfd4dc82355e854971e1a0e26b0188a
#
_cell.length_a   1.000
_cell.length_b   1.000
_cell.length_c   1.000
_cell.angle_alpha   90.00
_cell.angle_beta   90.00
_cell.angle_gamma   90.00
#
_symmetry.space_group_name_H-M   'P 1'
#
loop_
_entity.id
_entity.type
_entity.pdbx_description
1 polymer ?
#
loop_
_entity_poly.entity_id
_entity_poly.type
_entity_poly.pdbx_seq_one_letter_code
_entity_poly.pdbx_strand_id
1 'polypeptide(L)'
;MSKKAIDPRDLQLGRSNVKDNRELIDFYSKLEAKSTTAFWKRANDIEPWEPVTRYVPTIWRYSELRDLVLQSAELVTPEEAGRRVIVLMNNSDAGRDNTACVGWLFSGLQVMKPGEITPAHMHTASAQRFIMEGGGAYTVVDGHQVSLEKNDYVLTPNGCWHDHGVFNDGQVCIWQDGLDIPLMNSLETNFYAVYPEKVQTPSFELDDSPNSYGGPGLIPADRQPWDKPYSPLLVYRWIETRNALYNLSKSGNGSPYDGFILRYSNPVTGGWAMSTMGAHMQMLKPNHHTKAHRHTGNVMYNCAGGEGYSIVGGEILEWKEHDIFCVPSWVWHEHVNTSKSEEAFLYSFNDFPVMESLGVYKEESYDKNNGHQTV
;
A
#
# COMPACT_ATOMS: atom_id res chain seq x y z
N MET A 1 -30.95 -28.64 0.08
CA MET A 1 -31.38 -27.53 -0.79
C MET A 1 -31.11 -26.22 -0.01
N SER A 2 -30.02 -25.54 -0.28
CA SER A 2 -29.74 -24.20 0.28
C SER A 2 -30.79 -23.26 -0.31
N LYS A 3 -31.60 -22.61 0.55
CA LYS A 3 -32.45 -21.52 0.10
C LYS A 3 -31.53 -20.43 -0.41
N LYS A 4 -31.58 -20.11 -1.71
CA LYS A 4 -30.95 -18.92 -2.24
C LYS A 4 -31.41 -17.74 -1.38
N ALA A 5 -30.50 -17.04 -0.74
CA ALA A 5 -30.85 -15.83 -0.02
C ALA A 5 -31.44 -14.85 -1.05
N ILE A 6 -32.66 -14.39 -0.80
CA ILE A 6 -33.30 -13.37 -1.65
C ILE A 6 -32.49 -12.08 -1.41
N ASP A 7 -32.07 -11.41 -2.50
CA ASP A 7 -31.40 -10.12 -2.40
C ASP A 7 -32.34 -9.12 -1.70
N PRO A 8 -31.94 -8.53 -0.57
CA PRO A 8 -32.79 -7.55 0.14
C PRO A 8 -33.22 -6.36 -0.74
N ARG A 9 -32.45 -6.04 -1.77
CA ARG A 9 -32.76 -4.99 -2.75
C ARG A 9 -34.02 -5.32 -3.55
N ASP A 10 -34.22 -6.61 -3.87
CA ASP A 10 -35.42 -7.08 -4.59
C ASP A 10 -36.68 -6.99 -3.74
N LEU A 11 -36.53 -7.05 -2.41
CA LEU A 11 -37.65 -6.96 -1.47
C LEU A 11 -37.98 -5.52 -1.04
N GLN A 12 -37.13 -4.56 -1.35
CA GLN A 12 -37.22 -3.15 -0.91
C GLN A 12 -37.45 -3.00 0.62
N LEU A 13 -37.03 -3.99 1.40
CA LEU A 13 -37.17 -4.00 2.85
C LEU A 13 -36.01 -3.24 3.51
N GLY A 14 -36.31 -2.51 4.59
CA GLY A 14 -35.31 -1.81 5.39
C GLY A 14 -34.77 -0.53 4.75
N ARG A 15 -35.32 -0.09 3.62
CA ARG A 15 -34.97 1.19 2.96
C ARG A 15 -36.22 2.03 2.72
N SER A 16 -36.00 3.34 2.57
CA SER A 16 -37.07 4.29 2.33
C SER A 16 -37.68 4.14 0.94
N ASN A 17 -39.00 4.06 0.90
CA ASN A 17 -39.82 4.11 -0.32
C ASN A 17 -40.60 5.44 -0.41
N VAL A 18 -40.14 6.47 0.31
CA VAL A 18 -40.78 7.77 0.31
C VAL A 18 -40.68 8.41 -1.06
N LYS A 19 -41.83 8.73 -1.65
CA LYS A 19 -41.90 9.49 -2.90
C LYS A 19 -41.97 10.97 -2.58
N ASP A 20 -41.10 11.75 -3.22
CA ASP A 20 -41.07 13.18 -3.06
C ASP A 20 -42.39 13.81 -3.56
N ASN A 21 -42.93 14.72 -2.79
CA ASN A 21 -44.02 15.61 -3.15
C ASN A 21 -43.64 17.05 -2.76
N ARG A 22 -44.46 18.00 -3.10
CA ARG A 22 -44.19 19.44 -2.88
C ARG A 22 -43.95 19.76 -1.40
N GLU A 23 -44.71 19.16 -0.50
CA GLU A 23 -44.60 19.41 0.95
C GLU A 23 -43.28 18.85 1.50
N LEU A 24 -42.86 17.66 1.04
CA LEU A 24 -41.58 17.08 1.43
C LEU A 24 -40.39 17.88 0.89
N ILE A 25 -40.47 18.38 -0.35
CA ILE A 25 -39.44 19.25 -0.92
C ILE A 25 -39.28 20.53 -0.08
N ASP A 26 -40.39 21.16 0.27
CA ASP A 26 -40.40 22.33 1.16
C ASP A 26 -39.85 22.00 2.56
N PHE A 27 -40.19 20.82 3.08
CA PHE A 27 -39.65 20.33 4.35
C PHE A 27 -38.12 20.10 4.29
N TYR A 28 -37.62 19.46 3.24
CA TYR A 28 -36.19 19.26 3.07
C TYR A 28 -35.44 20.59 2.98
N SER A 29 -35.95 21.56 2.27
CA SER A 29 -35.36 22.90 2.20
C SER A 29 -35.28 23.59 3.59
N LYS A 30 -36.26 23.36 4.44
CA LYS A 30 -36.24 23.87 5.84
C LYS A 30 -35.17 23.15 6.68
N LEU A 31 -34.98 21.85 6.47
CA LEU A 31 -33.92 21.10 7.14
C LEU A 31 -32.53 21.58 6.69
N GLU A 32 -32.32 21.72 5.38
CA GLU A 32 -31.06 22.19 4.81
C GLU A 32 -30.67 23.59 5.33
N ALA A 33 -31.67 24.51 5.49
CA ALA A 33 -31.45 25.82 6.07
C ALA A 33 -31.03 25.79 7.57
N LYS A 34 -31.13 24.63 8.21
CA LYS A 34 -30.70 24.38 9.59
C LYS A 34 -29.47 23.42 9.67
N SER A 35 -28.78 23.22 8.57
CA SER A 35 -27.64 22.25 8.46
C SER A 35 -28.04 20.84 8.89
N THR A 36 -29.27 20.43 8.57
CA THR A 36 -29.79 19.08 8.84
C THR A 36 -30.33 18.45 7.57
N THR A 37 -30.50 17.14 7.56
CA THR A 37 -31.12 16.41 6.44
C THR A 37 -31.98 15.26 6.96
N ALA A 38 -32.90 14.78 6.15
CA ALA A 38 -33.69 13.61 6.46
C ALA A 38 -32.89 12.34 6.14
N PHE A 39 -32.71 11.44 7.12
CA PHE A 39 -31.97 10.19 6.93
C PHE A 39 -32.48 9.38 5.72
N TRP A 40 -33.79 9.23 5.60
CA TRP A 40 -34.40 8.46 4.51
C TRP A 40 -34.13 9.04 3.11
N LYS A 41 -33.86 10.35 2.98
CA LYS A 41 -33.45 11.00 1.72
C LYS A 41 -32.03 10.61 1.34
N ARG A 42 -31.18 10.31 2.29
CA ARG A 42 -29.76 10.05 2.15
C ARG A 42 -29.35 8.62 2.55
N ALA A 43 -30.32 7.76 2.83
CA ALA A 43 -30.06 6.43 3.41
C ALA A 43 -29.08 5.58 2.58
N ASN A 44 -29.19 5.63 1.25
CA ASN A 44 -28.27 4.87 0.38
C ASN A 44 -26.86 5.46 0.29
N ASP A 45 -26.71 6.77 0.54
CA ASP A 45 -25.40 7.42 0.59
C ASP A 45 -24.73 7.20 1.96
N ILE A 46 -25.51 7.19 3.04
CA ILE A 46 -25.04 7.07 4.44
C ILE A 46 -24.71 5.59 4.75
N GLU A 47 -25.60 4.67 4.34
CA GLU A 47 -25.48 3.23 4.53
C GLU A 47 -25.73 2.50 3.20
N PRO A 48 -24.75 2.44 2.30
CA PRO A 48 -24.90 1.73 1.02
C PRO A 48 -25.10 0.22 1.23
N TRP A 49 -25.71 -0.47 0.25
CA TRP A 49 -25.92 -1.92 0.28
C TRP A 49 -24.62 -2.75 0.22
N GLU A 50 -23.59 -2.18 -0.41
CA GLU A 50 -22.24 -2.76 -0.52
C GLU A 50 -21.21 -1.67 -0.27
N PRO A 51 -19.98 -2.01 0.10
CA PRO A 51 -18.90 -1.04 0.18
C PRO A 51 -18.75 -0.26 -1.14
N VAL A 52 -18.62 1.04 -1.05
CA VAL A 52 -18.49 1.96 -2.20
C VAL A 52 -17.18 2.71 -2.11
N THR A 53 -16.38 2.61 -3.15
CA THR A 53 -15.16 3.40 -3.30
C THR A 53 -15.42 4.65 -4.13
N ARG A 54 -14.68 5.73 -3.86
CA ARG A 54 -14.63 6.96 -4.67
C ARG A 54 -13.38 7.02 -5.55
N TYR A 55 -12.54 6.00 -5.49
CA TYR A 55 -11.31 5.88 -6.25
C TYR A 55 -11.52 4.98 -7.46
N VAL A 56 -10.73 5.20 -8.50
CA VAL A 56 -10.77 4.43 -9.75
C VAL A 56 -9.49 3.62 -9.92
N PRO A 57 -9.52 2.48 -10.61
CA PRO A 57 -8.30 1.80 -11.04
C PRO A 57 -7.38 2.80 -11.75
N THR A 58 -6.14 2.87 -11.34
CA THR A 58 -5.18 3.81 -11.93
C THR A 58 -3.83 3.12 -12.04
N ILE A 59 -3.14 3.34 -13.15
CA ILE A 59 -1.77 2.88 -13.38
C ILE A 59 -0.87 4.07 -13.67
N TRP A 60 0.32 4.07 -13.08
CA TRP A 60 1.40 5.02 -13.31
C TRP A 60 2.55 4.28 -14.00
N ARG A 61 2.83 4.66 -15.25
CA ARG A 61 3.89 4.05 -16.06
C ARG A 61 5.25 4.57 -15.62
N TYR A 62 6.11 3.70 -15.13
CA TYR A 62 7.42 4.11 -14.69
C TYR A 62 8.25 4.71 -15.83
N SER A 63 8.11 4.20 -17.05
CA SER A 63 8.77 4.75 -18.24
C SER A 63 8.39 6.21 -18.57
N GLU A 64 7.24 6.68 -18.10
CA GLU A 64 6.79 8.07 -18.27
C GLU A 64 7.24 8.97 -17.11
N LEU A 65 7.46 8.38 -15.93
CA LEU A 65 7.79 9.11 -14.70
C LEU A 65 9.28 9.18 -14.40
N ARG A 66 10.05 8.17 -14.78
CA ARG A 66 11.46 8.02 -14.40
C ARG A 66 12.30 9.26 -14.73
N ASP A 67 12.19 9.77 -15.94
CA ASP A 67 12.96 10.94 -16.36
C ASP A 67 12.55 12.21 -15.61
N LEU A 68 11.26 12.35 -15.28
CA LEU A 68 10.76 13.46 -14.45
C LEU A 68 11.25 13.35 -13.00
N VAL A 69 11.29 12.14 -12.45
CA VAL A 69 11.84 11.86 -11.12
C VAL A 69 13.33 12.23 -11.09
N LEU A 70 14.13 11.80 -12.07
CA LEU A 70 15.55 12.18 -12.19
C LEU A 70 15.73 13.68 -12.40
N GLN A 71 14.91 14.31 -13.24
CA GLN A 71 14.94 15.76 -13.46
C GLN A 71 14.68 16.53 -12.17
N SER A 72 13.81 16.06 -11.28
CA SER A 72 13.56 16.70 -9.99
C SER A 72 14.84 16.80 -9.14
N ALA A 73 15.77 15.86 -9.29
CA ALA A 73 17.05 15.86 -8.58
C ALA A 73 18.02 16.93 -9.08
N GLU A 74 17.81 17.45 -10.28
CA GLU A 74 18.58 18.56 -10.84
C GLU A 74 17.95 19.93 -10.52
N LEU A 75 16.66 19.95 -10.19
CA LEU A 75 15.91 21.19 -9.97
C LEU A 75 15.81 21.60 -8.51
N VAL A 76 15.79 20.64 -7.58
CA VAL A 76 15.55 20.89 -6.16
C VAL A 76 16.46 20.01 -5.30
N THR A 77 17.11 20.60 -4.30
CA THR A 77 17.90 19.84 -3.33
C THR A 77 17.03 19.16 -2.28
N PRO A 78 17.51 18.08 -1.59
CA PRO A 78 16.78 17.47 -0.49
C PRO A 78 16.46 18.44 0.65
N GLU A 79 17.37 19.39 0.94
CA GLU A 79 17.19 20.41 1.96
C GLU A 79 16.06 21.38 1.62
N GLU A 80 15.99 21.87 0.37
CA GLU A 80 14.95 22.79 -0.07
C GLU A 80 13.56 22.13 -0.10
N ALA A 81 13.50 20.88 -0.55
CA ALA A 81 12.26 20.12 -0.65
C ALA A 81 11.81 19.53 0.70
N GLY A 82 12.71 19.44 1.69
CA GLY A 82 12.54 18.57 2.86
C GLY A 82 12.51 17.08 2.47
N ARG A 83 11.72 16.75 1.46
CA ARG A 83 11.67 15.43 0.80
C ARG A 83 11.37 15.63 -0.70
N ARG A 84 12.23 15.11 -1.56
CA ARG A 84 12.09 15.24 -3.02
C ARG A 84 11.28 14.07 -3.55
N VAL A 85 9.95 14.13 -3.38
CA VAL A 85 8.99 13.08 -3.73
C VAL A 85 8.04 13.57 -4.82
N ILE A 86 7.93 12.82 -5.90
CA ILE A 86 6.90 12.99 -6.92
C ILE A 86 5.69 12.15 -6.52
N VAL A 87 4.60 12.81 -6.16
CA VAL A 87 3.40 12.16 -5.62
C VAL A 87 2.58 11.53 -6.72
N LEU A 88 2.14 10.30 -6.51
CA LEU A 88 1.21 9.58 -7.35
C LEU A 88 -0.22 9.91 -6.91
N MET A 89 -1.00 10.56 -7.76
CA MET A 89 -2.39 10.92 -7.46
C MET A 89 -3.36 10.06 -8.27
N ASN A 90 -4.40 9.55 -7.62
CA ASN A 90 -5.46 8.82 -8.33
C ASN A 90 -6.19 9.73 -9.33
N ASN A 91 -6.64 9.18 -10.44
CA ASN A 91 -7.34 9.92 -11.49
C ASN A 91 -8.76 10.38 -11.09
N SER A 92 -9.30 9.90 -9.98
CA SER A 92 -10.59 10.35 -9.43
C SER A 92 -10.49 11.74 -8.79
N ASP A 93 -11.63 12.41 -8.61
CA ASP A 93 -11.70 13.68 -7.86
C ASP A 93 -11.23 13.49 -6.42
N ALA A 94 -11.66 12.40 -5.78
CA ALA A 94 -11.22 12.08 -4.41
C ALA A 94 -9.70 11.91 -4.29
N GLY A 95 -9.05 11.35 -5.31
CA GLY A 95 -7.58 11.23 -5.35
C GLY A 95 -6.89 12.58 -5.48
N ARG A 96 -7.41 13.46 -6.32
CA ARG A 96 -6.88 14.81 -6.51
C ARG A 96 -7.08 15.68 -5.26
N ASP A 97 -8.27 15.66 -4.67
CA ASP A 97 -8.61 16.47 -3.50
C ASP A 97 -7.80 16.09 -2.26
N ASN A 98 -7.55 14.79 -2.07
CA ASN A 98 -6.85 14.26 -0.89
C ASN A 98 -5.35 13.99 -1.12
N THR A 99 -4.85 14.20 -2.33
CA THR A 99 -3.47 13.84 -2.70
C THR A 99 -3.20 12.36 -2.35
N ALA A 100 -4.15 11.48 -2.63
CA ALA A 100 -4.12 10.06 -2.32
C ALA A 100 -4.02 9.20 -3.59
N CYS A 101 -3.35 8.07 -3.48
CA CYS A 101 -3.28 7.08 -4.56
C CYS A 101 -4.54 6.24 -4.60
N VAL A 102 -5.00 5.81 -3.43
CA VAL A 102 -6.23 5.05 -3.26
C VAL A 102 -6.61 4.99 -1.78
N GLY A 103 -7.85 5.33 -1.45
CA GLY A 103 -8.37 5.24 -0.08
C GLY A 103 -7.52 6.01 0.93
N TRP A 104 -6.99 5.31 1.90
CA TRP A 104 -6.14 5.87 2.95
C TRP A 104 -4.63 5.78 2.64
N LEU A 105 -4.27 5.39 1.42
CA LEU A 105 -2.89 5.22 1.01
C LEU A 105 -2.39 6.39 0.16
N PHE A 106 -1.26 6.92 0.58
CA PHE A 106 -0.42 7.84 -0.17
C PHE A 106 0.74 7.07 -0.78
N SER A 107 1.21 7.46 -1.96
CA SER A 107 2.44 6.95 -2.55
C SER A 107 3.14 8.02 -3.39
N GLY A 108 4.45 7.88 -3.53
CA GLY A 108 5.26 8.73 -4.37
C GLY A 108 6.58 8.08 -4.73
N LEU A 109 7.27 8.68 -5.69
CA LEU A 109 8.61 8.28 -6.10
C LEU A 109 9.62 9.30 -5.56
N GLN A 110 10.55 8.82 -4.74
CA GLN A 110 11.65 9.64 -4.21
C GLN A 110 12.94 9.26 -4.91
N VAL A 111 13.77 10.29 -5.21
CA VAL A 111 15.08 10.11 -5.80
C VAL A 111 16.15 10.74 -4.92
N MET A 112 17.27 10.03 -4.77
CA MET A 112 18.46 10.55 -4.08
C MET A 112 19.73 10.21 -4.85
N LYS A 113 20.67 11.16 -4.87
CA LYS A 113 22.00 11.02 -5.50
C LYS A 113 23.05 10.62 -4.45
N PRO A 114 24.18 10.04 -4.87
CA PRO A 114 25.31 9.76 -3.98
C PRO A 114 25.72 10.98 -3.16
N GLY A 115 25.91 10.80 -1.85
CA GLY A 115 26.27 11.83 -0.89
C GLY A 115 25.13 12.73 -0.42
N GLU A 116 23.91 12.61 -0.97
CA GLU A 116 22.73 13.34 -0.47
C GLU A 116 22.20 12.72 0.81
N ILE A 117 21.69 13.59 1.70
CA ILE A 117 21.04 13.21 2.95
C ILE A 117 19.78 14.07 3.12
N THR A 118 18.64 13.45 3.42
CA THR A 118 17.43 14.18 3.82
C THR A 118 17.54 14.59 5.30
N PRO A 119 17.03 15.78 5.69
CA PRO A 119 16.98 16.16 7.09
C PRO A 119 16.16 15.16 7.93
N ALA A 120 16.68 14.86 9.13
CA ALA A 120 15.98 14.00 10.08
C ALA A 120 14.69 14.63 10.58
N HIS A 121 13.61 13.85 10.57
CA HIS A 121 12.28 14.30 10.93
C HIS A 121 11.44 13.15 11.50
N MET A 122 10.27 13.49 12.00
CA MET A 122 9.28 12.56 12.51
C MET A 122 7.89 13.00 12.05
N HIS A 123 7.02 12.06 11.77
CA HIS A 123 5.60 12.31 11.49
C HIS A 123 4.71 11.21 12.05
N THR A 124 3.43 11.53 12.25
CA THR A 124 2.45 10.55 12.75
C THR A 124 2.23 9.40 11.76
N ALA A 125 2.21 9.70 10.47
CA ALA A 125 2.00 8.67 9.46
C ALA A 125 3.12 7.61 9.52
N SER A 126 2.75 6.34 9.44
CA SER A 126 3.69 5.27 9.12
C SER A 126 4.14 5.40 7.68
N ALA A 127 5.40 5.06 7.40
CA ALA A 127 5.94 5.01 6.06
C ALA A 127 6.62 3.67 5.78
N GLN A 128 6.63 3.30 4.53
CA GLN A 128 7.37 2.17 4.00
C GLN A 128 7.97 2.52 2.65
N ARG A 129 9.02 1.82 2.27
CA ARG A 129 9.71 2.02 1.00
C ARG A 129 9.94 0.71 0.30
N PHE A 130 9.78 0.73 -1.01
CA PHE A 130 10.19 -0.34 -1.90
C PHE A 130 11.24 0.19 -2.85
N ILE A 131 12.45 -0.37 -2.80
CA ILE A 131 13.60 0.13 -3.54
C ILE A 131 13.51 -0.35 -5.00
N MET A 132 13.39 0.59 -5.93
CA MET A 132 13.18 0.29 -7.36
C MET A 132 14.50 0.26 -8.14
N GLU A 133 15.34 1.29 -7.96
CA GLU A 133 16.63 1.42 -8.66
C GLU A 133 17.74 1.83 -7.71
N GLY A 134 18.96 1.46 -8.07
CA GLY A 134 20.18 1.83 -7.37
C GLY A 134 20.52 0.89 -6.23
N GLY A 135 21.54 1.27 -5.47
CA GLY A 135 22.05 0.59 -4.29
C GLY A 135 23.00 1.50 -3.52
N GLY A 136 23.32 1.10 -2.27
CA GLY A 136 24.13 1.95 -1.39
C GLY A 136 23.38 3.13 -0.80
N ALA A 137 22.04 3.08 -0.77
CA ALA A 137 21.23 3.94 0.07
C ALA A 137 21.13 3.39 1.49
N TYR A 138 20.70 4.23 2.42
CA TYR A 138 20.42 3.84 3.80
C TYR A 138 19.26 4.64 4.37
N THR A 139 18.65 4.10 5.43
CA THR A 139 17.78 4.86 6.32
C THR A 139 18.20 4.68 7.76
N VAL A 140 18.06 5.74 8.58
CA VAL A 140 18.23 5.67 10.03
C VAL A 140 16.87 5.81 10.67
N VAL A 141 16.45 4.86 11.49
CA VAL A 141 15.17 4.87 12.20
C VAL A 141 15.44 4.70 13.69
N ASP A 142 15.15 5.73 14.49
CA ASP A 142 15.43 5.76 15.94
C ASP A 142 16.85 5.24 16.29
N GLY A 143 17.85 5.68 15.52
CA GLY A 143 19.25 5.32 15.67
C GLY A 143 19.69 3.99 15.05
N HIS A 144 18.78 3.19 14.48
CA HIS A 144 19.12 2.00 13.72
C HIS A 144 19.35 2.36 12.24
N GLN A 145 20.59 2.27 11.79
CA GLN A 145 20.94 2.47 10.39
C GLN A 145 20.85 1.15 9.63
N VAL A 146 20.09 1.13 8.54
CA VAL A 146 19.96 -0.04 7.65
C VAL A 146 20.30 0.33 6.22
N SER A 147 21.10 -0.51 5.56
CA SER A 147 21.43 -0.39 4.14
C SER A 147 20.24 -0.81 3.28
N LEU A 148 20.16 -0.28 2.06
CA LEU A 148 19.04 -0.49 1.15
C LEU A 148 19.56 -0.93 -0.21
N GLU A 149 18.97 -2.03 -0.72
CA GLU A 149 19.29 -2.60 -2.02
C GLU A 149 18.02 -2.76 -2.85
N LYS A 150 18.16 -2.93 -4.17
CA LYS A 150 17.05 -3.10 -5.09
C LYS A 150 16.08 -4.21 -4.62
N ASN A 151 14.79 -3.91 -4.68
CA ASN A 151 13.67 -4.75 -4.26
C ASN A 151 13.57 -5.03 -2.75
N ASP A 152 14.39 -4.38 -1.91
CA ASP A 152 14.20 -4.43 -0.45
C ASP A 152 12.93 -3.68 -0.06
N TYR A 153 12.24 -4.23 0.95
CA TYR A 153 11.10 -3.58 1.62
C TYR A 153 11.55 -3.02 2.97
N VAL A 154 11.29 -1.74 3.21
CA VAL A 154 11.84 -0.97 4.34
C VAL A 154 10.75 -0.28 5.13
N LEU A 155 10.86 -0.28 6.44
CA LEU A 155 9.92 0.33 7.37
C LEU A 155 10.45 1.66 7.92
N THR A 156 9.54 2.62 8.04
CA THR A 156 9.67 3.81 8.89
C THR A 156 8.38 3.93 9.69
N PRO A 157 8.30 3.30 10.86
CA PRO A 157 7.07 3.23 11.63
C PRO A 157 6.61 4.59 12.16
N ASN A 158 5.34 4.67 12.51
CA ASN A 158 4.69 5.82 13.12
C ASN A 158 5.51 6.41 14.27
N GLY A 159 5.72 7.72 14.25
CA GLY A 159 6.34 8.48 15.33
C GLY A 159 7.83 8.22 15.55
N CYS A 160 8.50 7.48 14.67
CA CYS A 160 9.94 7.27 14.73
C CYS A 160 10.70 8.43 14.07
N TRP A 161 11.78 8.88 14.70
CA TRP A 161 12.74 9.76 14.05
C TRP A 161 13.43 9.04 12.91
N HIS A 162 13.52 9.66 11.75
CA HIS A 162 14.17 9.04 10.60
C HIS A 162 14.80 10.06 9.66
N ASP A 163 15.86 9.62 9.02
CA ASP A 163 16.51 10.27 7.88
C ASP A 163 16.96 9.24 6.85
N HIS A 164 17.32 9.70 5.66
CA HIS A 164 17.72 8.86 4.54
C HIS A 164 18.93 9.48 3.87
N GLY A 165 19.77 8.63 3.30
CA GLY A 165 20.90 9.05 2.54
C GLY A 165 21.33 8.00 1.51
N VAL A 166 22.26 8.42 0.66
CA VAL A 166 23.01 7.53 -0.24
C VAL A 166 24.49 7.73 0.06
N PHE A 167 25.22 6.62 0.30
CA PHE A 167 26.66 6.68 0.51
C PHE A 167 27.36 7.29 -0.69
N ASN A 168 28.55 7.90 -0.48
CA ASN A 168 29.30 8.60 -1.55
C ASN A 168 29.68 7.68 -2.71
N ASP A 169 29.87 6.39 -2.45
CA ASP A 169 30.15 5.32 -3.41
C ASP A 169 28.92 4.57 -3.89
N GLY A 170 27.72 5.01 -3.45
CA GLY A 170 26.45 4.47 -3.89
C GLY A 170 26.05 4.89 -5.30
N GLN A 171 24.86 4.51 -5.71
CA GLN A 171 24.25 4.86 -7.00
C GLN A 171 23.14 5.87 -6.80
N VAL A 172 22.64 6.48 -7.89
CA VAL A 172 21.35 7.18 -7.83
C VAL A 172 20.27 6.18 -7.49
N CYS A 173 19.57 6.44 -6.39
CA CYS A 173 18.52 5.54 -5.89
C CYS A 173 17.15 6.15 -6.13
N ILE A 174 16.22 5.32 -6.60
CA ILE A 174 14.79 5.65 -6.72
C ILE A 174 14.01 4.58 -5.96
N TRP A 175 13.10 5.02 -5.09
CA TRP A 175 12.20 4.12 -4.40
C TRP A 175 10.76 4.64 -4.40
N GLN A 176 9.83 3.72 -4.25
CA GLN A 176 8.43 4.04 -4.01
C GLN A 176 8.21 4.20 -2.50
N ASP A 177 7.76 5.37 -2.09
CA ASP A 177 7.21 5.59 -0.75
C ASP A 177 5.75 5.17 -0.69
N GLY A 178 5.34 4.56 0.40
CA GLY A 178 3.95 4.31 0.78
C GLY A 178 3.71 4.83 2.19
N LEU A 179 2.68 5.67 2.38
CA LEU A 179 2.33 6.24 3.68
C LEU A 179 0.81 6.21 3.91
N ASP A 180 0.42 6.20 5.17
CA ASP A 180 -0.98 6.30 5.61
C ASP A 180 -1.41 7.74 5.96
N ILE A 181 -0.80 8.74 5.31
CA ILE A 181 -1.11 10.17 5.53
C ILE A 181 -2.62 10.47 5.44
N PRO A 182 -3.37 9.97 4.43
CA PRO A 182 -4.80 10.25 4.36
C PRO A 182 -5.59 9.66 5.55
N LEU A 183 -5.15 8.53 6.11
CA LEU A 183 -5.72 7.96 7.33
C LEU A 183 -5.48 8.89 8.52
N MET A 184 -4.22 9.33 8.72
CA MET A 184 -3.87 10.22 9.83
C MET A 184 -4.59 11.56 9.72
N ASN A 185 -4.80 12.09 8.50
CA ASN A 185 -5.60 13.27 8.26
C ASN A 185 -7.08 13.04 8.59
N SER A 186 -7.65 11.88 8.23
CA SER A 186 -9.04 11.53 8.55
C SER A 186 -9.29 11.37 10.05
N LEU A 187 -8.26 10.95 10.79
CA LEU A 187 -8.27 10.84 12.25
C LEU A 187 -7.91 12.16 12.95
N GLU A 188 -7.57 13.22 12.20
CA GLU A 188 -7.15 14.52 12.73
C GLU A 188 -5.93 14.45 13.67
N THR A 189 -5.03 13.48 13.42
CA THR A 189 -3.87 13.19 14.26
C THR A 189 -2.54 13.48 13.59
N ASN A 190 -2.56 13.92 12.34
CA ASN A 190 -1.35 14.11 11.57
C ASN A 190 -0.52 15.30 12.07
N PHE A 191 0.76 15.06 12.34
CA PHE A 191 1.74 16.11 12.65
C PHE A 191 3.11 15.79 12.06
N TYR A 192 3.97 16.80 11.99
CA TYR A 192 5.34 16.72 11.53
C TYR A 192 6.24 17.46 12.51
N ALA A 193 7.42 16.89 12.80
CA ALA A 193 8.43 17.49 13.65
C ALA A 193 9.83 17.38 13.00
N VAL A 194 10.65 18.39 13.21
CA VAL A 194 12.04 18.46 12.73
C VAL A 194 12.97 18.04 13.88
N TYR A 195 13.94 17.20 13.56
CA TYR A 195 14.97 16.79 14.51
C TYR A 195 15.89 17.96 14.85
N PRO A 196 16.35 18.12 16.12
CA PRO A 196 17.18 19.25 16.52
C PRO A 196 18.49 19.40 15.73
N GLU A 197 19.11 18.25 15.39
CA GLU A 197 20.27 18.20 14.51
C GLU A 197 19.84 17.80 13.09
N LYS A 198 20.68 18.11 12.10
CA LYS A 198 20.33 17.84 10.69
C LYS A 198 20.06 16.35 10.43
N VAL A 199 20.80 15.46 11.09
CA VAL A 199 20.75 14.01 10.94
C VAL A 199 20.86 13.32 12.30
N GLN A 200 20.37 12.08 12.39
CA GLN A 200 20.59 11.25 13.56
C GLN A 200 22.02 10.71 13.60
N THR A 201 22.55 10.54 14.80
CA THR A 201 23.75 9.72 15.03
C THR A 201 23.28 8.27 15.24
N PRO A 202 23.69 7.30 14.42
CA PRO A 202 23.36 5.89 14.64
C PRO A 202 23.82 5.42 16.03
N SER A 203 22.95 4.74 16.75
CA SER A 203 23.19 4.18 18.08
C SER A 203 23.52 2.69 18.06
N PHE A 204 23.34 2.06 16.89
CA PHE A 204 23.57 0.64 16.66
C PHE A 204 24.49 0.45 15.45
N GLU A 205 25.12 -0.71 15.34
CA GLU A 205 25.90 -1.09 14.18
C GLU A 205 25.03 -1.09 12.91
N LEU A 206 25.66 -0.83 11.76
CA LEU A 206 24.97 -0.90 10.47
C LEU A 206 24.33 -2.28 10.29
N ASP A 207 23.06 -2.28 9.89
CA ASP A 207 22.26 -3.50 9.70
C ASP A 207 22.03 -4.36 10.96
N ASP A 208 22.14 -3.78 12.16
CA ASP A 208 21.81 -4.51 13.39
C ASP A 208 20.39 -5.09 13.35
N SER A 209 19.42 -4.35 12.84
CA SER A 209 18.03 -4.80 12.73
C SER A 209 17.88 -6.07 11.86
N PRO A 210 18.27 -6.10 10.59
CA PRO A 210 18.16 -7.32 9.78
C PRO A 210 19.10 -8.44 10.25
N ASN A 211 20.28 -8.14 10.80
CA ASN A 211 21.17 -9.16 11.35
C ASN A 211 20.57 -9.85 12.58
N SER A 212 19.81 -9.12 13.38
CA SER A 212 19.20 -9.62 14.62
C SER A 212 17.86 -10.31 14.41
N TYR A 213 17.04 -9.82 13.47
CA TYR A 213 15.64 -10.25 13.33
C TYR A 213 15.30 -10.82 11.93
N GLY A 214 16.23 -10.82 10.99
CA GLY A 214 16.01 -11.34 9.64
C GLY A 214 16.09 -12.87 9.52
N GLY A 215 16.55 -13.57 10.55
CA GLY A 215 16.63 -15.03 10.55
C GLY A 215 15.25 -15.69 10.63
N PRO A 216 14.96 -16.73 9.80
CA PRO A 216 13.65 -17.39 9.80
C PRO A 216 13.33 -18.05 11.14
N GLY A 217 12.33 -17.53 11.85
CA GLY A 217 11.87 -18.07 13.13
C GLY A 217 12.86 -17.96 14.29
N LEU A 218 13.92 -17.15 14.15
CA LEU A 218 14.93 -16.91 15.17
C LEU A 218 14.93 -15.46 15.60
N ILE A 219 14.92 -15.21 16.90
CA ILE A 219 15.02 -13.88 17.50
C ILE A 219 16.09 -13.89 18.59
N PRO A 220 16.77 -12.77 18.89
CA PRO A 220 17.74 -12.68 19.96
C PRO A 220 17.11 -13.04 21.33
N ALA A 221 17.71 -13.98 22.04
CA ALA A 221 17.20 -14.44 23.32
C ALA A 221 17.69 -13.59 24.52
N ASP A 222 18.72 -12.79 24.31
CA ASP A 222 19.40 -11.96 25.32
C ASP A 222 18.96 -10.49 25.30
N ARG A 223 18.10 -10.11 24.38
CA ARG A 223 17.54 -8.75 24.30
C ARG A 223 16.27 -8.62 25.12
N GLN A 224 15.96 -7.39 25.53
CA GLN A 224 14.67 -7.07 26.12
C GLN A 224 13.53 -7.41 25.15
N PRO A 225 12.37 -7.86 25.65
CA PRO A 225 11.21 -8.11 24.81
C PRO A 225 10.85 -6.86 24.00
N TRP A 226 10.55 -7.06 22.71
CA TRP A 226 10.09 -5.97 21.83
C TRP A 226 8.66 -5.58 22.19
N ASP A 227 8.47 -4.34 22.63
CA ASP A 227 7.19 -3.81 23.12
C ASP A 227 6.54 -2.77 22.18
N LYS A 228 7.13 -2.55 21.01
CA LYS A 228 6.61 -1.60 20.04
C LYS A 228 5.51 -2.21 19.17
N PRO A 229 4.54 -1.40 18.67
CA PRO A 229 3.45 -1.89 17.82
C PRO A 229 3.88 -2.17 16.37
N TYR A 230 5.15 -2.15 16.07
CA TYR A 230 5.73 -2.40 14.75
C TYR A 230 6.88 -3.42 14.83
N SER A 231 7.31 -3.91 13.68
CA SER A 231 8.38 -4.90 13.58
C SER A 231 9.74 -4.33 13.97
N PRO A 232 10.56 -5.06 14.75
CA PRO A 232 11.96 -4.72 14.94
C PRO A 232 12.81 -4.96 13.69
N LEU A 233 12.33 -5.73 12.74
CA LEU A 233 12.96 -5.94 11.44
C LEU A 233 12.59 -4.75 10.54
N LEU A 234 13.51 -3.81 10.39
CA LEU A 234 13.27 -2.55 9.65
C LEU A 234 13.49 -2.68 8.16
N VAL A 235 14.21 -3.71 7.70
CA VAL A 235 14.40 -4.02 6.27
C VAL A 235 14.24 -5.51 6.01
N TYR A 236 13.38 -5.84 5.06
CA TYR A 236 13.17 -7.20 4.56
C TYR A 236 13.92 -7.34 3.24
N ARG A 237 14.97 -8.15 3.23
CA ARG A 237 15.87 -8.31 2.08
C ARG A 237 15.17 -9.03 0.93
N TRP A 238 15.37 -8.54 -0.28
CA TRP A 238 14.84 -9.17 -1.48
C TRP A 238 15.30 -10.60 -1.64
N ILE A 239 16.58 -10.88 -1.38
CA ILE A 239 17.14 -12.24 -1.54
C ILE A 239 16.38 -13.23 -0.65
N GLU A 240 16.05 -12.87 0.59
CA GLU A 240 15.31 -13.71 1.52
C GLU A 240 13.84 -13.87 1.09
N THR A 241 13.20 -12.77 0.70
CA THR A 241 11.84 -12.77 0.17
C THR A 241 11.70 -13.66 -1.06
N ARG A 242 12.61 -13.53 -2.02
CA ARG A 242 12.65 -14.32 -3.25
C ARG A 242 12.85 -15.81 -2.94
N ASN A 243 13.82 -16.15 -2.09
CA ASN A 243 14.08 -17.52 -1.67
C ASN A 243 12.86 -18.15 -0.98
N ALA A 244 12.16 -17.39 -0.12
CA ALA A 244 10.96 -17.85 0.55
C ALA A 244 9.82 -18.13 -0.45
N LEU A 245 9.61 -17.27 -1.46
CA LEU A 245 8.64 -17.49 -2.55
C LEU A 245 8.96 -18.76 -3.36
N TYR A 246 10.21 -18.96 -3.74
CA TYR A 246 10.61 -20.19 -4.44
C TYR A 246 10.43 -21.45 -3.57
N ASN A 247 10.69 -21.36 -2.27
CA ASN A 247 10.44 -22.47 -1.36
C ASN A 247 8.94 -22.73 -1.21
N LEU A 248 8.12 -21.70 -1.07
CA LEU A 248 6.66 -21.83 -1.04
C LEU A 248 6.14 -22.49 -2.34
N SER A 249 6.70 -22.13 -3.49
CA SER A 249 6.28 -22.68 -4.78
C SER A 249 6.54 -24.17 -4.97
N LYS A 250 7.39 -24.77 -4.13
CA LYS A 250 7.64 -26.24 -4.09
C LYS A 250 6.57 -26.97 -3.25
N SER A 251 5.78 -26.25 -2.46
CA SER A 251 4.87 -26.84 -1.46
C SER A 251 3.43 -26.97 -1.96
N GLY A 252 3.11 -26.56 -3.20
CA GLY A 252 1.76 -26.67 -3.74
C GLY A 252 1.51 -25.74 -4.93
N ASN A 253 0.22 -25.45 -5.17
CA ASN A 253 -0.20 -24.66 -6.33
C ASN A 253 -0.37 -23.14 -6.04
N GLY A 254 -0.18 -22.74 -4.79
CA GLY A 254 -0.42 -21.38 -4.36
C GLY A 254 -1.91 -21.05 -4.17
N SER A 255 -2.20 -19.76 -3.91
CA SER A 255 -3.55 -19.21 -3.90
C SER A 255 -4.14 -19.17 -5.32
N PRO A 256 -5.40 -19.54 -5.53
CA PRO A 256 -6.03 -19.37 -6.84
C PRO A 256 -6.21 -17.90 -7.23
N TYR A 257 -6.12 -16.95 -6.28
CA TYR A 257 -6.34 -15.51 -6.47
C TYR A 257 -5.05 -14.71 -6.55
N ASP A 258 -3.95 -15.21 -5.93
CA ASP A 258 -2.71 -14.45 -5.76
C ASP A 258 -1.48 -15.19 -6.28
N GLY A 259 -1.59 -16.45 -6.72
CA GLY A 259 -0.43 -17.28 -6.99
C GLY A 259 0.33 -17.63 -5.71
N PHE A 260 1.64 -17.42 -5.69
CA PHE A 260 2.44 -17.59 -4.47
C PHE A 260 2.63 -16.25 -3.80
N ILE A 261 2.03 -16.06 -2.64
CA ILE A 261 2.02 -14.79 -1.90
C ILE A 261 2.60 -14.97 -0.50
N LEU A 262 3.45 -14.03 -0.09
CA LEU A 262 4.00 -13.93 1.25
C LEU A 262 3.67 -12.58 1.86
N ARG A 263 3.27 -12.58 3.12
CA ARG A 263 3.10 -11.37 3.92
C ARG A 263 4.40 -11.01 4.64
N TYR A 264 4.81 -9.78 4.57
CA TYR A 264 5.86 -9.24 5.42
C TYR A 264 5.36 -9.14 6.86
N SER A 265 5.93 -9.92 7.74
CA SER A 265 5.43 -10.10 9.11
C SER A 265 6.43 -9.61 10.14
N ASN A 266 5.93 -9.13 11.26
CA ASN A 266 6.73 -8.87 12.46
C ASN A 266 7.26 -10.21 13.00
N PRO A 267 8.57 -10.44 13.04
CA PRO A 267 9.15 -11.73 13.46
C PRO A 267 8.91 -12.07 14.92
N VAL A 268 8.59 -11.07 15.75
CA VAL A 268 8.33 -11.28 17.19
C VAL A 268 6.88 -11.70 17.44
N THR A 269 5.93 -11.12 16.73
CA THR A 269 4.50 -11.35 16.98
C THR A 269 3.84 -12.27 15.95
N GLY A 270 4.43 -12.43 14.76
CA GLY A 270 3.80 -13.09 13.62
C GLY A 270 2.68 -12.27 12.96
N GLY A 271 2.36 -11.09 13.49
CA GLY A 271 1.37 -10.17 12.94
C GLY A 271 1.92 -9.32 11.78
N TRP A 272 1.18 -8.28 11.40
CA TRP A 272 1.63 -7.29 10.42
C TRP A 272 2.91 -6.58 10.86
N ALA A 273 3.73 -6.18 9.91
CA ALA A 273 4.96 -5.45 10.20
C ALA A 273 4.69 -4.06 10.79
N MET A 274 3.58 -3.43 10.42
CA MET A 274 3.08 -2.16 10.98
C MET A 274 1.58 -2.26 11.25
N SER A 275 1.08 -1.40 12.16
CA SER A 275 -0.31 -1.47 12.64
C SER A 275 -1.34 -0.99 11.63
N THR A 276 -0.97 -0.11 10.71
CA THR A 276 -1.89 0.57 9.78
C THR A 276 -1.69 0.18 8.33
N MET A 277 -0.51 -0.31 7.98
CA MET A 277 -0.16 -0.74 6.64
C MET A 277 0.43 -2.14 6.64
N GLY A 278 -0.10 -3.00 5.79
CA GLY A 278 0.44 -4.31 5.46
C GLY A 278 1.20 -4.28 4.15
N ALA A 279 2.05 -5.29 3.93
CA ALA A 279 2.70 -5.48 2.65
C ALA A 279 2.83 -6.96 2.31
N HIS A 280 2.83 -7.26 1.00
CA HIS A 280 2.99 -8.59 0.44
C HIS A 280 3.98 -8.59 -0.73
N MET A 281 4.50 -9.76 -1.02
CA MET A 281 5.16 -10.06 -2.28
C MET A 281 4.50 -11.28 -2.91
N GLN A 282 4.03 -11.13 -4.14
CA GLN A 282 3.45 -12.21 -4.95
C GLN A 282 4.43 -12.66 -6.03
N MET A 283 4.38 -13.95 -6.35
CA MET A 283 5.06 -14.52 -7.51
C MET A 283 4.03 -15.26 -8.38
N LEU A 284 3.94 -14.87 -9.64
CA LEU A 284 3.13 -15.51 -10.66
C LEU A 284 4.04 -16.32 -11.59
N LYS A 285 3.80 -17.62 -11.69
CA LYS A 285 4.54 -18.49 -12.64
C LYS A 285 4.29 -18.07 -14.10
N PRO A 286 5.13 -18.49 -15.05
CA PRO A 286 4.89 -18.27 -16.47
C PRO A 286 3.48 -18.70 -16.91
N ASN A 287 2.82 -17.91 -17.75
CA ASN A 287 1.45 -18.13 -18.24
C ASN A 287 0.40 -18.30 -17.12
N HIS A 288 0.66 -17.80 -15.90
CA HIS A 288 -0.30 -17.90 -14.81
C HIS A 288 -1.37 -16.83 -14.91
N HIS A 289 -2.63 -17.21 -14.78
CA HIS A 289 -3.79 -16.34 -14.69
C HIS A 289 -4.51 -16.66 -13.38
N THR A 290 -4.54 -15.73 -12.45
CA THR A 290 -5.26 -15.90 -11.18
C THR A 290 -6.76 -15.78 -11.39
N LYS A 291 -7.56 -16.28 -10.46
CA LYS A 291 -9.00 -16.01 -10.43
C LYS A 291 -9.26 -14.64 -9.86
N ALA A 292 -10.39 -14.05 -10.26
CA ALA A 292 -10.83 -12.78 -9.72
C ALA A 292 -11.42 -12.92 -8.32
N HIS A 293 -11.08 -11.96 -7.47
CA HIS A 293 -11.68 -11.76 -6.14
C HIS A 293 -11.82 -10.27 -5.86
N ARG A 294 -12.52 -9.93 -4.80
CA ARG A 294 -12.55 -8.56 -4.23
C ARG A 294 -12.49 -8.61 -2.72
N HIS A 295 -11.98 -7.58 -2.13
CA HIS A 295 -11.91 -7.41 -0.68
C HIS A 295 -12.12 -5.95 -0.27
N THR A 296 -12.53 -5.72 0.97
CA THR A 296 -12.44 -4.40 1.59
C THR A 296 -10.96 -4.10 1.89
N GLY A 297 -10.62 -2.82 1.89
CA GLY A 297 -9.23 -2.37 1.93
C GLY A 297 -8.67 -2.10 0.53
N ASN A 298 -7.74 -1.18 0.47
CA ASN A 298 -7.13 -0.68 -0.75
C ASN A 298 -5.73 -1.28 -0.91
N VAL A 299 -5.30 -1.48 -2.14
CA VAL A 299 -3.98 -2.04 -2.43
C VAL A 299 -3.28 -1.20 -3.49
N MET A 300 -2.02 -0.89 -3.24
CA MET A 300 -1.05 -0.39 -4.21
C MET A 300 -0.13 -1.52 -4.62
N TYR A 301 0.08 -1.69 -5.92
CA TYR A 301 1.00 -2.66 -6.50
C TYR A 301 2.18 -1.98 -7.18
N ASN A 302 3.35 -2.61 -7.11
CA ASN A 302 4.54 -2.30 -7.91
C ASN A 302 5.03 -3.59 -8.55
N CYS A 303 5.24 -3.57 -9.85
CA CYS A 303 5.85 -4.70 -10.54
C CYS A 303 7.36 -4.76 -10.20
N ALA A 304 7.73 -5.64 -9.28
CA ALA A 304 9.10 -5.83 -8.84
C ALA A 304 9.97 -6.58 -9.88
N GLY A 305 9.33 -7.18 -10.88
CA GLY A 305 10.00 -7.86 -11.99
C GLY A 305 9.02 -8.64 -12.85
N GLY A 306 9.35 -8.79 -14.13
CA GLY A 306 8.49 -9.43 -15.12
C GLY A 306 7.52 -8.47 -15.80
N GLU A 307 6.53 -9.03 -16.50
CA GLU A 307 5.51 -8.29 -17.26
C GLU A 307 4.18 -9.04 -17.28
N GLY A 308 3.09 -8.30 -17.44
CA GLY A 308 1.76 -8.89 -17.51
C GLY A 308 0.65 -7.84 -17.53
N TYR A 309 -0.50 -8.22 -17.06
CA TYR A 309 -1.61 -7.28 -16.85
C TYR A 309 -2.46 -7.70 -15.66
N SER A 310 -3.22 -6.75 -15.15
CA SER A 310 -4.27 -6.99 -14.17
C SER A 310 -5.60 -6.54 -14.75
N ILE A 311 -6.68 -7.26 -14.43
CA ILE A 311 -8.04 -6.83 -14.74
C ILE A 311 -8.62 -6.29 -13.44
N VAL A 312 -8.89 -5.00 -13.39
CA VAL A 312 -9.38 -4.31 -12.19
C VAL A 312 -10.70 -3.62 -12.52
N GLY A 313 -11.81 -4.11 -11.98
CA GLY A 313 -13.14 -3.56 -12.27
C GLY A 313 -13.54 -3.64 -13.74
N GLY A 314 -13.04 -4.64 -14.49
CA GLY A 314 -13.24 -4.81 -15.93
C GLY A 314 -12.27 -4.01 -16.81
N GLU A 315 -11.35 -3.23 -16.23
CA GLU A 315 -10.32 -2.51 -16.97
C GLU A 315 -9.00 -3.30 -17.01
N ILE A 316 -8.34 -3.36 -18.16
CA ILE A 316 -7.04 -4.00 -18.32
C ILE A 316 -5.94 -2.98 -18.01
N LEU A 317 -5.14 -3.28 -17.00
CA LEU A 317 -3.95 -2.53 -16.61
C LEU A 317 -2.71 -3.37 -16.96
N GLU A 318 -2.13 -3.17 -18.15
CA GLU A 318 -0.87 -3.81 -18.52
C GLU A 318 0.26 -3.23 -17.69
N TRP A 319 1.19 -4.05 -17.21
CA TRP A 319 2.32 -3.61 -16.41
C TRP A 319 3.61 -4.35 -16.78
N LYS A 320 4.70 -3.69 -16.56
CA LYS A 320 6.07 -4.22 -16.63
C LYS A 320 6.87 -3.72 -15.43
N GLU A 321 8.10 -4.17 -15.29
CA GLU A 321 8.98 -3.84 -14.17
C GLU A 321 8.94 -2.34 -13.81
N HIS A 322 8.70 -2.06 -12.53
CA HIS A 322 8.55 -0.75 -11.90
C HIS A 322 7.24 0.01 -12.18
N ASP A 323 6.36 -0.47 -13.06
CA ASP A 323 5.03 0.13 -13.17
C ASP A 323 4.24 -0.05 -11.86
N ILE A 324 3.47 0.98 -11.51
CA ILE A 324 2.72 1.04 -10.25
C ILE A 324 1.23 1.16 -10.60
N PHE A 325 0.38 0.39 -9.92
CA PHE A 325 -1.07 0.51 -10.10
C PHE A 325 -1.81 0.32 -8.77
N CYS A 326 -3.08 0.70 -8.73
CA CYS A 326 -3.91 0.52 -7.55
C CYS A 326 -5.16 -0.32 -7.81
N VAL A 327 -5.56 -1.04 -6.76
CA VAL A 327 -6.84 -1.73 -6.65
C VAL A 327 -7.64 -1.06 -5.54
N PRO A 328 -8.71 -0.31 -5.87
CA PRO A 328 -9.58 0.28 -4.87
C PRO A 328 -10.38 -0.77 -4.10
N SER A 329 -10.77 -0.43 -2.87
CA SER A 329 -11.59 -1.29 -1.99
C SER A 329 -12.85 -1.77 -2.71
N TRP A 330 -13.16 -3.08 -2.55
CA TRP A 330 -14.35 -3.77 -3.07
C TRP A 330 -14.45 -3.84 -4.59
N VAL A 331 -13.32 -3.60 -5.32
CA VAL A 331 -13.25 -3.73 -6.78
C VAL A 331 -12.70 -5.11 -7.14
N TRP A 332 -13.38 -5.81 -8.06
CA TRP A 332 -12.93 -7.09 -8.60
C TRP A 332 -11.58 -6.96 -9.27
N HIS A 333 -10.66 -7.87 -8.98
CA HIS A 333 -9.34 -7.88 -9.60
C HIS A 333 -8.77 -9.28 -9.75
N GLU A 334 -7.91 -9.44 -10.73
CA GLU A 334 -7.14 -10.63 -11.07
C GLU A 334 -5.86 -10.24 -11.80
N HIS A 335 -4.85 -11.11 -11.79
CA HIS A 335 -3.52 -10.82 -12.33
C HIS A 335 -3.09 -11.89 -13.32
N VAL A 336 -2.40 -11.48 -14.37
CA VAL A 336 -1.92 -12.37 -15.44
C VAL A 336 -0.45 -12.12 -15.71
N ASN A 337 0.39 -13.16 -15.58
CA ASN A 337 1.74 -13.17 -16.10
C ASN A 337 1.71 -13.64 -17.56
N THR A 338 2.07 -12.78 -18.49
CA THR A 338 2.05 -13.06 -19.93
C THR A 338 3.34 -13.72 -20.45
N SER A 339 4.40 -13.72 -19.66
CA SER A 339 5.66 -14.40 -20.02
C SER A 339 5.46 -15.91 -20.10
N LYS A 340 6.12 -16.54 -21.06
CA LYS A 340 6.11 -18.00 -21.23
C LYS A 340 7.21 -18.70 -20.44
N SER A 341 8.22 -17.98 -19.97
CA SER A 341 9.43 -18.53 -19.37
C SER A 341 9.80 -17.91 -18.03
N GLU A 342 9.40 -16.66 -17.77
CA GLU A 342 9.84 -15.90 -16.61
C GLU A 342 8.69 -15.69 -15.62
N GLU A 343 9.01 -15.75 -14.32
CA GLU A 343 8.09 -15.37 -13.26
C GLU A 343 7.87 -13.86 -13.27
N ALA A 344 6.69 -13.43 -12.80
CA ALA A 344 6.43 -12.05 -12.46
C ALA A 344 6.31 -11.90 -10.95
N PHE A 345 6.82 -10.78 -10.43
CA PHE A 345 6.79 -10.45 -9.02
C PHE A 345 6.04 -9.13 -8.82
N LEU A 346 5.01 -9.16 -7.97
CA LEU A 346 4.23 -8.00 -7.60
C LEU A 346 4.43 -7.72 -6.11
N TYR A 347 5.14 -6.65 -5.80
CA TYR A 347 5.14 -6.06 -4.47
C TYR A 347 3.82 -5.33 -4.27
N SER A 348 3.22 -5.43 -3.09
CA SER A 348 2.03 -4.65 -2.77
C SER A 348 2.03 -4.16 -1.34
N PHE A 349 1.38 -3.01 -1.10
CA PHE A 349 1.05 -2.56 0.23
C PHE A 349 -0.42 -2.13 0.31
N ASN A 350 -0.99 -2.19 1.51
CA ASN A 350 -2.42 -2.12 1.72
C ASN A 350 -2.77 -1.57 3.12
N ASP A 351 -4.04 -1.26 3.32
CA ASP A 351 -4.60 -0.84 4.61
C ASP A 351 -5.35 -1.98 5.34
N PHE A 352 -5.06 -3.25 5.01
CA PHE A 352 -5.70 -4.42 5.63
C PHE A 352 -5.55 -4.49 7.15
N PRO A 353 -4.40 -4.13 7.77
CA PRO A 353 -4.29 -4.12 9.23
C PRO A 353 -5.37 -3.29 9.90
N VAL A 354 -5.76 -2.15 9.31
CA VAL A 354 -6.84 -1.30 9.79
C VAL A 354 -8.18 -1.99 9.62
N MET A 355 -8.45 -2.58 8.44
CA MET A 355 -9.70 -3.30 8.18
C MET A 355 -9.89 -4.48 9.13
N GLU A 356 -8.83 -5.24 9.39
CA GLU A 356 -8.85 -6.37 10.32
C GLU A 356 -9.07 -5.89 11.77
N SER A 357 -8.35 -4.86 12.22
CA SER A 357 -8.46 -4.35 13.60
C SER A 357 -9.84 -3.76 13.90
N LEU A 358 -10.51 -3.21 12.89
CA LEU A 358 -11.89 -2.70 13.01
C LEU A 358 -12.95 -3.80 12.79
N GLY A 359 -12.56 -5.02 12.41
CA GLY A 359 -13.48 -6.12 12.14
C GLY A 359 -14.33 -5.93 10.87
N VAL A 360 -13.86 -5.15 9.91
CA VAL A 360 -14.57 -4.83 8.65
C VAL A 360 -13.90 -5.42 7.41
N TYR A 361 -12.88 -6.24 7.56
CA TYR A 361 -12.29 -6.97 6.45
C TYR A 361 -13.29 -7.99 5.90
N LYS A 362 -13.53 -7.95 4.59
CA LYS A 362 -14.36 -8.90 3.85
C LYS A 362 -13.66 -9.27 2.56
N GLU A 363 -13.88 -10.48 2.11
CA GLU A 363 -13.38 -10.99 0.84
C GLU A 363 -14.44 -11.81 0.14
N GLU A 364 -14.51 -11.72 -1.18
CA GLU A 364 -15.40 -12.51 -2.03
C GLU A 364 -14.69 -13.01 -3.27
N SER A 365 -14.99 -14.27 -3.64
CA SER A 365 -14.57 -14.89 -4.88
C SER A 365 -15.53 -14.55 -6.01
N TYR A 366 -15.02 -14.30 -7.20
CA TYR A 366 -15.85 -14.15 -8.39
C TYR A 366 -16.34 -15.52 -8.86
N ASP A 367 -17.66 -15.70 -8.96
CA ASP A 367 -18.30 -17.01 -9.22
C ASP A 367 -18.75 -17.21 -10.67
N LYS A 368 -18.66 -16.18 -11.52
CA LYS A 368 -19.05 -16.23 -12.94
C LYS A 368 -17.83 -16.54 -13.82
N ASN A 369 -18.07 -16.99 -15.06
CA ASN A 369 -17.05 -17.19 -16.08
C ASN A 369 -15.81 -17.96 -15.56
N ASN A 370 -16.03 -19.07 -14.86
CA ASN A 370 -14.97 -19.88 -14.22
C ASN A 370 -14.05 -19.09 -13.25
N GLY A 371 -14.54 -18.00 -12.70
CA GLY A 371 -13.80 -17.16 -11.77
C GLY A 371 -13.01 -16.01 -12.41
N HIS A 372 -13.29 -15.65 -13.67
CA HIS A 372 -12.61 -14.56 -14.38
C HIS A 372 -13.59 -13.46 -14.77
N GLN A 373 -13.13 -12.22 -14.74
CA GLN A 373 -13.88 -11.07 -15.22
C GLN A 373 -14.03 -11.13 -16.74
N THR A 374 -15.10 -10.55 -17.26
CA THR A 374 -15.28 -10.31 -18.69
C THR A 374 -14.79 -8.89 -18.99
N VAL A 375 -13.90 -8.75 -19.96
CA VAL A 375 -13.34 -7.49 -20.47
C VAL A 375 -13.77 -7.28 -21.90
#